data_824719ee4f69d825f4d61b30f64cc844
#
_entry.id   824719ee4f69d825f4d61b30f64cc844
#
_cell.length_a   1.000
_cell.length_b   1.000
_cell.length_c   1.000
_cell.angle_alpha   90.00
_cell.angle_beta   90.00
_cell.angle_gamma   90.00
#
_symmetry.space_group_name_H-M   'P 1'
#
loop_
_entity.id
_entity.type
_entity.pdbx_description
1 polymer ?
#
loop_
_entity_poly.entity_id
_entity_poly.type
_entity_poly.pdbx_seq_one_letter_code
_entity_poly.pdbx_strand_id
1 'polypeptide(L)'
;KVADFTGPITMSMNSCGAAQCYVAAIFFMAQSTGIQMTPYQMGMAILLSCLMCLGTISVPGGSVIVYTFLATSLGLPLESIAVLIGIDWFAGMFRTLMNVDVDVMIGLLVASKLGELDRDVYDEKKTVTY
;
A
#
# COMPACT_ATOMS: atom_id res chain seq x y z
N LYS A 1 2.12 -12.28 -22.47
CA LYS A 1 3.10 -11.19 -22.72
C LYS A 1 2.83 -9.96 -21.83
N VAL A 2 1.57 -9.44 -21.79
CA VAL A 2 1.23 -8.28 -20.95
C VAL A 2 1.48 -8.60 -19.48
N ALA A 3 0.98 -9.72 -18.97
CA ALA A 3 1.16 -10.13 -17.58
C ALA A 3 2.64 -10.30 -17.20
N ASP A 4 3.46 -10.84 -18.11
CA ASP A 4 4.90 -11.03 -17.87
C ASP A 4 5.66 -9.71 -17.78
N PHE A 5 5.12 -8.65 -18.39
CA PHE A 5 5.70 -7.32 -18.34
C PHE A 5 5.12 -6.48 -17.20
N THR A 6 3.80 -6.43 -17.09
CA THR A 6 3.14 -5.57 -16.09
C THR A 6 3.32 -6.10 -14.67
N GLY A 7 3.25 -7.43 -14.46
CA GLY A 7 3.35 -8.03 -13.14
C GLY A 7 4.59 -7.62 -12.35
N PRO A 8 5.82 -7.83 -12.87
CA PRO A 8 7.02 -7.43 -12.15
C PRO A 8 7.13 -5.91 -11.89
N ILE A 9 6.63 -5.09 -12.81
CA ILE A 9 6.65 -3.62 -12.68
C ILE A 9 5.68 -3.17 -11.61
N THR A 10 4.43 -3.60 -11.67
CA THR A 10 3.41 -3.21 -10.70
C THR A 10 3.78 -3.72 -9.30
N MET A 11 4.24 -4.96 -9.19
CA MET A 11 4.66 -5.57 -7.93
C MET A 11 5.80 -4.80 -7.23
N SER A 12 6.66 -4.12 -8.01
CA SER A 12 7.76 -3.32 -7.46
C SER A 12 7.40 -1.85 -7.23
N MET A 13 6.46 -1.30 -7.99
CA MET A 13 6.11 0.13 -7.96
C MET A 13 4.79 0.43 -7.26
N ASN A 14 3.86 -0.53 -7.21
CA ASN A 14 2.57 -0.34 -6.59
C ASN A 14 2.61 -0.71 -5.10
N SER A 15 2.41 0.28 -4.26
CA SER A 15 2.29 0.13 -2.81
C SER A 15 1.14 0.98 -2.27
N CYS A 16 0.03 1.08 -3.01
CA CYS A 16 -1.11 1.91 -2.65
C CYS A 16 -1.75 1.51 -1.30
N GLY A 17 -1.83 0.22 -1.01
CA GLY A 17 -2.29 -0.28 0.29
C GLY A 17 -1.36 0.11 1.43
N ALA A 18 -0.04 0.16 1.18
CA ALA A 18 0.93 0.64 2.17
C ALA A 18 0.75 2.14 2.46
N ALA A 19 0.61 2.97 1.42
CA ALA A 19 0.40 4.41 1.60
C ALA A 19 -0.84 4.69 2.46
N GLN A 20 -1.96 4.02 2.19
CA GLN A 20 -3.18 4.16 2.98
C GLN A 20 -3.00 3.71 4.43
N CYS A 21 -2.36 2.56 4.66
CA CYS A 21 -2.08 2.08 6.01
C CYS A 21 -1.18 3.04 6.79
N TYR A 22 -0.17 3.62 6.16
CA TYR A 22 0.73 4.57 6.82
C TYR A 22 0.02 5.86 7.22
N VAL A 23 -0.82 6.41 6.34
CA VAL A 23 -1.65 7.57 6.66
C VAL A 23 -2.58 7.26 7.84
N ALA A 24 -3.29 6.14 7.80
CA ALA A 24 -4.18 5.72 8.88
C ALA A 24 -3.41 5.54 10.20
N ALA A 25 -2.21 4.95 10.16
CA ALA A 25 -1.36 4.77 11.32
C ALA A 25 -0.93 6.10 11.96
N ILE A 26 -0.58 7.10 11.14
CA ILE A 26 -0.22 8.44 11.65
C ILE A 26 -1.41 9.09 12.37
N PHE A 27 -2.58 9.07 11.76
CA PHE A 27 -3.77 9.62 12.39
C PHE A 27 -4.14 8.88 13.67
N PHE A 28 -3.99 7.56 13.69
CA PHE A 28 -4.18 6.77 14.90
C PHE A 28 -3.20 7.18 16.01
N MET A 29 -1.90 7.33 15.67
CA MET A 29 -0.88 7.76 16.63
C MET A 29 -1.20 9.15 17.20
N ALA A 30 -1.58 10.11 16.36
CA ALA A 30 -1.95 11.44 16.80
C ALA A 30 -3.17 11.42 17.72
N GLN A 31 -4.21 10.68 17.34
CA GLN A 31 -5.45 10.58 18.12
C GLN A 31 -5.27 9.86 19.46
N SER A 32 -4.49 8.77 19.47
CA SER A 32 -4.23 7.99 20.68
C SER A 32 -3.43 8.77 21.73
N THR A 33 -2.63 9.75 21.30
CA THR A 33 -1.84 10.63 22.17
C THR A 33 -2.51 11.98 22.44
N GLY A 34 -3.72 12.20 21.91
CA GLY A 34 -4.47 13.45 22.09
C GLY A 34 -3.89 14.65 21.33
N ILE A 35 -2.97 14.42 20.40
CA ILE A 35 -2.35 15.48 19.60
C ILE A 35 -3.28 15.85 18.44
N GLN A 36 -3.63 17.13 18.37
CA GLN A 36 -4.37 17.68 17.24
C GLN A 36 -3.41 18.08 16.12
N MET A 37 -3.48 17.37 15.00
CA MET A 37 -2.67 17.68 13.84
C MET A 37 -3.18 18.94 13.14
N THR A 38 -2.26 19.83 12.80
CA THR A 38 -2.55 20.98 11.93
C THR A 38 -2.79 20.53 10.49
N PRO A 39 -3.51 21.30 9.66
CA PRO A 39 -3.67 20.98 8.23
C PRO A 39 -2.34 20.79 7.49
N TYR A 40 -1.30 21.53 7.88
CA TYR A 40 0.04 21.35 7.34
C TYR A 40 0.63 19.99 7.68
N GLN A 41 0.53 19.56 8.94
CA GLN A 41 1.01 18.24 9.37
C GLN A 41 0.22 17.10 8.68
N MET A 42 -1.09 17.28 8.47
CA MET A 42 -1.91 16.32 7.71
C MET A 42 -1.41 16.19 6.26
N GLY A 43 -1.15 17.29 5.60
CA GLY A 43 -0.59 17.29 4.24
C GLY A 43 0.79 16.64 4.19
N MET A 44 1.67 16.94 5.16
CA MET A 44 2.98 16.30 5.26
C MET A 44 2.88 14.82 5.56
N ALA A 45 1.93 14.38 6.39
CA ALA A 45 1.69 12.97 6.67
C ALA A 45 1.35 12.19 5.39
N ILE A 46 0.46 12.72 4.57
CA ILE A 46 0.09 12.10 3.29
C ILE A 46 1.30 12.05 2.34
N LEU A 47 2.00 13.17 2.17
CA LEU A 47 3.15 13.25 1.28
C LEU A 47 4.26 12.27 1.69
N LEU A 48 4.64 12.27 2.97
CA LEU A 48 5.67 11.37 3.48
C LEU A 48 5.26 9.91 3.39
N SER A 49 3.99 9.58 3.66
CA SER A 49 3.48 8.22 3.50
C SER A 49 3.58 7.73 2.05
N CYS A 50 3.25 8.57 1.08
CA CYS A 50 3.40 8.25 -0.35
C CYS A 50 4.87 8.07 -0.74
N LEU A 51 5.78 8.91 -0.24
CA LEU A 51 7.21 8.77 -0.52
C LEU A 51 7.79 7.50 0.13
N MET A 52 7.41 7.22 1.37
CA MET A 52 7.91 6.05 2.10
C MET A 52 7.42 4.74 1.48
N CYS A 53 6.23 4.68 0.90
CA CYS A 53 5.74 3.47 0.26
C CYS A 53 6.52 3.10 -1.01
N LEU A 54 7.12 4.07 -1.71
CA LEU A 54 7.98 3.82 -2.88
C LEU A 54 9.35 3.23 -2.50
N GLY A 55 9.83 3.53 -1.29
CA GLY A 55 11.13 3.07 -0.80
C GLY A 55 11.07 1.85 0.11
N THR A 56 9.88 1.38 0.47
CA THR A 56 9.73 0.29 1.42
C THR A 56 9.82 -1.06 0.71
N ILE A 57 10.89 -1.80 0.97
CA ILE A 57 11.00 -3.18 0.53
C ILE A 57 10.02 -4.03 1.33
N SER A 58 9.32 -4.95 0.67
CA SER A 58 8.34 -5.87 1.27
C SER A 58 9.03 -6.92 2.16
N VAL A 59 9.59 -6.47 3.28
CA VAL A 59 10.21 -7.36 4.29
C VAL A 59 9.37 -7.36 5.57
N PRO A 60 9.29 -8.49 6.27
CA PRO A 60 8.62 -8.54 7.58
C PRO A 60 9.22 -7.51 8.55
N GLY A 61 8.36 -6.72 9.20
CA GLY A 61 8.80 -5.68 10.14
C GLY A 61 9.24 -4.35 9.50
N GLY A 62 9.28 -4.24 8.18
CA GLY A 62 9.62 -3.00 7.47
C GLY A 62 8.69 -1.84 7.81
N SER A 63 7.41 -2.12 8.08
CA SER A 63 6.42 -1.13 8.50
C SER A 63 6.78 -0.43 9.81
N VAL A 64 7.40 -1.11 10.76
CA VAL A 64 7.82 -0.52 12.04
C VAL A 64 8.84 0.61 11.83
N ILE A 65 9.77 0.40 10.90
CA ILE A 65 10.76 1.42 10.52
C ILE A 65 10.06 2.63 9.94
N VAL A 66 9.06 2.41 9.07
CA VAL A 66 8.29 3.50 8.47
C VAL A 66 7.47 4.24 9.51
N TYR A 67 6.78 3.53 10.41
CA TYR A 67 6.03 4.17 11.50
C TYR A 67 6.93 5.03 12.38
N THR A 68 8.12 4.52 12.73
CA THR A 68 9.10 5.27 13.53
C THR A 68 9.57 6.53 12.80
N PHE A 69 9.90 6.42 11.53
CA PHE A 69 10.32 7.55 10.71
C PHE A 69 9.21 8.60 10.60
N LEU A 70 7.98 8.19 10.30
CA LEU A 70 6.85 9.09 10.15
C LEU A 70 6.49 9.78 11.47
N ALA A 71 6.45 9.03 12.59
CA ALA A 71 6.19 9.58 13.90
C ALA A 71 7.25 10.63 14.27
N THR A 72 8.53 10.30 14.10
CA THR A 72 9.64 11.22 14.40
C THR A 72 9.58 12.48 13.52
N SER A 73 9.31 12.32 12.23
CA SER A 73 9.24 13.45 11.29
C SER A 73 8.09 14.41 11.58
N LEU A 74 7.00 13.92 12.18
CA LEU A 74 5.81 14.70 12.53
C LEU A 74 5.77 15.11 14.01
N GLY A 75 6.79 14.74 14.79
CA GLY A 75 6.86 15.05 16.23
C GLY A 75 5.84 14.30 17.07
N LEU A 76 5.43 13.09 16.64
CA LEU A 76 4.50 12.23 17.39
C LEU A 76 5.25 11.34 18.39
N PRO A 77 4.66 11.05 19.56
CA PRO A 77 5.25 10.15 20.54
C PRO A 77 5.38 8.72 20.01
N LEU A 78 6.53 8.10 20.28
CA LEU A 78 6.84 6.75 19.79
C LEU A 78 6.10 5.64 20.56
N GLU A 79 5.55 5.93 21.73
CA GLU A 79 4.82 4.96 22.57
C GLU A 79 3.61 4.38 21.85
N SER A 80 2.97 5.17 20.97
CA SER A 80 1.81 4.74 20.19
C SER A 80 2.14 3.68 19.13
N ILE A 81 3.43 3.54 18.76
CA ILE A 81 3.88 2.52 17.79
C ILE A 81 3.69 1.10 18.35
N ALA A 82 3.77 0.91 19.66
CA ALA A 82 3.62 -0.42 20.26
C ALA A 82 2.30 -1.09 19.90
N VAL A 83 1.21 -0.34 19.86
CA VAL A 83 -0.11 -0.86 19.43
C VAL A 83 -0.10 -1.22 17.95
N LEU A 84 0.52 -0.39 17.11
CA LEU A 84 0.63 -0.63 15.68
C LEU A 84 1.44 -1.90 15.38
N ILE A 85 2.52 -2.15 16.13
CA ILE A 85 3.30 -3.38 16.00
C ILE A 85 2.43 -4.61 16.29
N GLY A 86 1.57 -4.54 17.33
CA GLY A 86 0.68 -5.64 17.69
C GLY A 86 -0.33 -6.01 16.60
N ILE A 87 -0.78 -5.06 15.80
CA ILE A 87 -1.75 -5.28 14.73
C ILE A 87 -1.14 -5.31 13.33
N ASP A 88 0.18 -5.07 13.19
CA ASP A 88 0.85 -4.90 11.90
C ASP A 88 0.72 -6.14 11.01
N TRP A 89 0.77 -7.33 11.60
CA TRP A 89 0.56 -8.58 10.86
C TRP A 89 -0.81 -8.61 10.18
N PHE A 90 -1.86 -8.25 10.91
CA PHE A 90 -3.23 -8.21 10.39
C PHE A 90 -3.41 -7.10 9.36
N ALA A 91 -2.92 -5.89 9.65
CA ALA A 91 -2.91 -4.78 8.72
C ALA A 91 -2.11 -5.10 7.44
N GLY A 92 -1.03 -5.88 7.58
CA GLY A 92 -0.21 -6.35 6.47
C GLY A 92 -0.96 -7.22 5.47
N MET A 93 -1.88 -8.06 5.94
CA MET A 93 -2.73 -8.88 5.04
C MET A 93 -3.60 -8.00 4.14
N PHE A 94 -4.29 -6.99 4.71
CA PHE A 94 -5.12 -6.08 3.94
C PHE A 94 -4.30 -5.19 3.00
N ARG A 95 -3.15 -4.74 3.45
CA ARG A 95 -2.20 -3.97 2.63
C ARG A 95 -1.76 -4.76 1.40
N THR A 96 -1.40 -6.03 1.59
CA THR A 96 -1.01 -6.93 0.49
C THR A 96 -2.19 -7.21 -0.44
N LEU A 97 -3.36 -7.50 0.11
CA LEU A 97 -4.57 -7.72 -0.68
C LEU A 97 -4.85 -6.54 -1.61
N MET A 98 -4.83 -5.31 -1.09
CA MET A 98 -5.05 -4.11 -1.89
C MET A 98 -3.99 -3.88 -2.96
N ASN A 99 -2.72 -4.18 -2.67
CA ASN A 99 -1.66 -4.05 -3.67
C ASN A 99 -1.87 -5.04 -4.81
N VAL A 100 -2.12 -6.32 -4.51
CA VAL A 100 -2.35 -7.37 -5.51
C VAL A 100 -3.58 -7.07 -6.36
N ASP A 101 -4.66 -6.58 -5.75
CA ASP A 101 -5.90 -6.24 -6.46
C ASP A 101 -5.64 -5.15 -7.51
N VAL A 102 -4.92 -4.10 -7.14
CA VAL A 102 -4.54 -3.03 -8.07
C VAL A 102 -3.57 -3.53 -9.15
N ASP A 103 -2.63 -4.42 -8.84
CA ASP A 103 -1.72 -5.01 -9.81
C ASP A 103 -2.48 -5.77 -10.91
N VAL A 104 -3.46 -6.58 -10.51
CA VAL A 104 -4.33 -7.33 -11.44
C VAL A 104 -5.15 -6.37 -12.30
N MET A 105 -5.75 -5.34 -11.68
CA MET A 105 -6.54 -4.33 -12.40
C MET A 105 -5.71 -3.57 -13.44
N ILE A 106 -4.49 -3.19 -13.11
CA ILE A 106 -3.56 -2.54 -14.06
C ILE A 106 -3.25 -3.49 -15.21
N GLY A 107 -2.93 -4.75 -14.92
CA GLY A 107 -2.66 -5.77 -15.93
C GLY A 107 -3.83 -5.94 -16.92
N LEU A 108 -5.05 -6.06 -16.40
CA LEU A 108 -6.28 -6.15 -17.20
C LEU A 108 -6.51 -4.89 -18.05
N LEU A 109 -6.27 -3.72 -17.49
CA LEU A 109 -6.47 -2.44 -18.17
C LEU A 109 -5.50 -2.28 -19.33
N VAL A 110 -4.22 -2.65 -19.13
CA VAL A 110 -3.20 -2.62 -20.18
C VAL A 110 -3.51 -3.64 -21.27
N ALA A 111 -3.85 -4.88 -20.90
CA ALA A 111 -4.22 -5.92 -21.86
C ALA A 111 -5.43 -5.51 -22.71
N SER A 112 -6.43 -4.91 -22.08
CA SER A 112 -7.63 -4.40 -22.78
C SER A 112 -7.29 -3.29 -23.77
N LYS A 113 -6.43 -2.33 -23.37
CA LYS A 113 -6.03 -1.23 -24.27
C LYS A 113 -5.16 -1.67 -25.44
N LEU A 114 -4.36 -2.71 -25.25
CA LEU A 114 -3.51 -3.28 -26.30
C LEU A 114 -4.28 -4.27 -27.22
N GLY A 115 -5.53 -4.59 -26.89
CA GLY A 115 -6.31 -5.58 -27.63
C GLY A 115 -5.83 -7.03 -27.41
N GLU A 116 -5.03 -7.28 -26.39
CA GLU A 116 -4.50 -8.60 -26.00
C GLU A 116 -5.37 -9.33 -24.95
N LEU A 117 -6.48 -8.73 -24.55
CA LEU A 117 -7.43 -9.34 -23.63
C LEU A 117 -8.34 -10.32 -24.38
N ASP A 118 -8.26 -11.61 -24.06
CA ASP A 118 -9.21 -12.62 -24.52
C ASP A 118 -10.54 -12.41 -23.77
N ARG A 119 -11.49 -11.75 -24.44
CA ARG A 119 -12.79 -11.41 -23.86
C ARG A 119 -13.65 -12.64 -23.56
N ASP A 120 -13.48 -13.72 -24.33
CA ASP A 120 -14.24 -14.93 -24.08
C ASP A 120 -13.79 -15.65 -22.81
N VAL A 121 -12.50 -15.55 -22.50
CA VAL A 121 -11.96 -16.04 -21.23
C VAL A 121 -12.38 -15.11 -20.09
N TYR A 122 -12.30 -13.79 -20.28
CA TYR A 122 -12.69 -12.80 -19.28
C TYR A 122 -14.18 -12.89 -18.90
N ASP A 123 -15.04 -13.13 -19.90
CA ASP A 123 -16.49 -13.29 -19.73
C ASP A 123 -16.89 -14.73 -19.31
N GLU A 124 -15.92 -15.57 -18.94
CA GLU A 124 -16.12 -16.98 -18.54
C GLU A 124 -16.79 -17.87 -19.61
N LYS A 125 -16.79 -17.46 -20.87
CA LYS A 125 -17.36 -18.25 -21.98
C LYS A 125 -16.43 -19.37 -22.45
N LYS A 126 -15.13 -19.24 -22.13
CA LYS A 126 -14.08 -20.18 -22.50
C LYS A 126 -13.16 -20.45 -21.32
N THR A 127 -12.88 -21.72 -21.07
CA THR A 127 -11.91 -22.13 -20.02
C THR A 127 -10.50 -22.16 -20.62
N VAL A 128 -9.53 -21.60 -19.92
CA VAL A 128 -8.11 -21.73 -20.28
C VAL A 128 -7.65 -23.13 -19.95
N THR A 129 -7.22 -23.88 -20.96
CA THR A 129 -6.51 -25.17 -20.77
C THR A 129 -5.02 -24.86 -20.82
N TYR A 130 -4.31 -25.14 -19.71
CA TYR A 130 -2.85 -24.99 -19.60
C TYR A 130 -2.13 -26.18 -20.22
#